data_f90930a2a5161318ea3f7d9f7eafa135
#
_entry.id   f90930a2a5161318ea3f7d9f7eafa135
#
_cell.length_a   1.000
_cell.length_b   1.000
_cell.length_c   1.000
_cell.angle_alpha   90.00
_cell.angle_beta   90.00
_cell.angle_gamma   90.00
#
_symmetry.space_group_name_H-M   'P 1'
#
loop_
_entity.id
_entity.type
_entity.pdbx_description
1 polymer ?
#
loop_
_entity_poly.entity_id
_entity_poly.type
_entity_poly.pdbx_seq_one_letter_code
_entity_poly.pdbx_strand_id
1 'polypeptide(L)'
;MQTKATAQEFSVITSRLSFALVSFGILLAAQLGAHAADPVAELASFSVFNNVDLAQLANADVKPMRGPAMNNARFQSVQTCWVSPGAPAQVASALRSFNPARHSELKVLLHTNGSNFSQLGSLPNNGPVEWLQNATAQKSNELQLSKEEAAKTAPFAQFWSGVLTARASAGVFGQPPYSNSSNSIRPGDEINSLLSEQPRIKKQFGGIIGSKGEQYWELLDVDNKGVLTLGSSFNKGMQIADVLYYASGGYYAAVTLYQLWPVDVGGKASTLVWRGDLLSSGELADLHGVERLGAESALIKDVAKSVRAFRSDSGSR
;
A
#
# COMPACT_ATOMS: atom_id res chain seq x y z
N MET A 1 -11.01 56.00 45.98
CA MET A 1 -10.83 55.37 47.30
C MET A 1 -10.22 54.02 47.01
N GLN A 2 -8.92 53.91 47.11
CA GLN A 2 -8.17 53.48 48.30
C GLN A 2 -8.64 52.09 48.73
N THR A 3 -7.84 51.04 48.87
CA THR A 3 -6.40 50.93 49.17
C THR A 3 -6.08 49.46 49.13
N LYS A 4 -4.98 49.09 48.51
CA LYS A 4 -3.73 48.53 49.10
C LYS A 4 -3.89 47.14 49.73
N ALA A 5 -3.17 46.17 49.19
CA ALA A 5 -1.76 45.79 49.52
C ALA A 5 -1.75 44.88 50.75
N THR A 6 -1.02 43.86 50.91
CA THR A 6 0.40 43.48 50.84
C THR A 6 0.46 42.03 51.26
N ALA A 7 1.16 41.16 50.69
CA ALA A 7 2.60 40.87 50.77
C ALA A 7 3.06 40.16 52.07
N GLN A 8 3.88 39.15 51.82
CA GLN A 8 5.00 38.72 52.67
C GLN A 8 4.66 37.80 53.85
N GLU A 9 5.40 36.89 54.26
CA GLU A 9 6.77 36.36 53.97
C GLU A 9 7.07 35.19 54.91
N PHE A 10 8.06 34.40 54.59
CA PHE A 10 9.03 33.68 55.45
C PHE A 10 8.51 32.57 56.38
N SER A 11 9.19 31.52 56.63
CA SER A 11 10.60 31.14 56.51
C SER A 11 10.79 29.74 57.12
N VAL A 12 11.50 28.91 56.47
CA VAL A 12 12.81 28.35 56.90
C VAL A 12 12.87 27.27 58.03
N ILE A 13 13.47 26.15 57.62
CA ILE A 13 14.44 25.32 58.35
C ILE A 13 13.83 24.37 59.40
N THR A 14 14.08 23.06 59.29
CA THR A 14 15.32 22.37 59.60
C THR A 14 15.24 20.86 59.34
N SER A 15 16.27 20.43 58.66
CA SER A 15 16.94 19.15 58.72
C SER A 15 16.58 18.19 59.88
N ARG A 16 16.43 16.91 59.54
CA ARG A 16 17.14 15.83 60.22
C ARG A 16 17.27 14.61 59.32
N LEU A 17 18.50 14.22 59.09
CA LEU A 17 18.94 12.90 58.61
C LEU A 17 18.31 11.83 59.50
N SER A 18 17.81 10.77 58.86
CA SER A 18 17.82 9.43 59.46
C SER A 18 18.12 8.42 58.38
N PHE A 19 19.23 7.76 58.49
CA PHE A 19 19.68 6.57 57.81
C PHE A 19 18.65 5.45 57.97
N ALA A 20 18.21 4.84 56.89
CA ALA A 20 17.64 3.50 56.91
C ALA A 20 17.82 2.79 55.58
N LEU A 21 18.70 1.84 55.59
CA LEU A 21 18.72 0.57 54.86
C LEU A 21 18.39 0.56 53.37
N VAL A 22 19.43 0.51 52.60
CA VAL A 22 19.47 -0.05 51.26
C VAL A 22 19.04 -1.52 51.31
N SER A 23 17.76 -1.79 51.03
CA SER A 23 17.32 -3.10 50.65
C SER A 23 17.50 -3.24 49.13
N PHE A 24 18.58 -3.89 48.73
CA PHE A 24 18.84 -4.30 47.37
C PHE A 24 17.81 -5.41 47.00
N GLY A 25 16.61 -4.98 46.63
CA GLY A 25 15.62 -5.84 45.99
C GLY A 25 16.07 -6.09 44.58
N ILE A 26 16.70 -7.22 44.31
CA ILE A 26 16.88 -7.81 43.00
C ILE A 26 15.45 -8.06 42.49
N LEU A 27 14.91 -7.10 41.72
CA LEU A 27 13.75 -7.36 40.84
C LEU A 27 14.29 -8.27 39.73
N LEU A 28 14.18 -9.58 39.97
CA LEU A 28 14.18 -10.57 38.89
C LEU A 28 12.93 -10.25 38.08
N ALA A 29 13.07 -9.36 37.09
CA ALA A 29 12.10 -9.25 36.01
C ALA A 29 12.09 -10.60 35.32
N ALA A 30 11.20 -11.48 35.75
CA ALA A 30 10.78 -12.60 34.95
C ALA A 30 10.31 -12.04 33.63
N GLN A 31 11.18 -12.00 32.65
CA GLN A 31 10.79 -11.90 31.27
C GLN A 31 9.96 -13.16 31.01
N LEU A 32 8.67 -13.05 31.24
CA LEU A 32 7.69 -13.87 30.55
C LEU A 32 7.95 -13.60 29.07
N GLY A 33 8.83 -14.39 28.47
CA GLY A 33 8.99 -14.48 27.05
C GLY A 33 7.62 -14.86 26.50
N ALA A 34 6.83 -13.86 26.13
CA ALA A 34 5.85 -14.08 25.10
C ALA A 34 6.67 -14.73 23.98
N HIS A 35 6.45 -16.01 23.72
CA HIS A 35 6.97 -16.67 22.54
C HIS A 35 6.50 -15.81 21.37
N ALA A 36 7.38 -14.92 20.90
CA ALA A 36 7.15 -14.24 19.63
C ALA A 36 6.94 -15.39 18.64
N ALA A 37 5.77 -15.42 18.02
CA ALA A 37 5.46 -16.45 17.04
C ALA A 37 6.61 -16.47 16.04
N ASP A 38 7.11 -17.66 15.70
CA ASP A 38 8.18 -17.80 14.72
C ASP A 38 7.75 -17.13 13.42
N PRO A 39 8.46 -16.07 12.96
CA PRO A 39 8.10 -15.33 11.75
C PRO A 39 7.96 -16.21 10.52
N VAL A 40 8.79 -17.26 10.39
CA VAL A 40 8.75 -18.20 9.27
C VAL A 40 7.51 -19.09 9.36
N ALA A 41 7.16 -19.57 10.56
CA ALA A 41 5.96 -20.36 10.78
C ALA A 41 4.68 -19.52 10.54
N GLU A 42 4.67 -18.27 11.00
CA GLU A 42 3.56 -17.36 10.73
C GLU A 42 3.42 -17.09 9.23
N LEU A 43 4.50 -16.77 8.53
CA LEU A 43 4.52 -16.58 7.07
C LEU A 43 3.93 -17.81 6.36
N ALA A 44 4.35 -19.01 6.71
CA ALA A 44 3.88 -20.26 6.11
C ALA A 44 2.37 -20.50 6.34
N SER A 45 1.82 -19.98 7.43
CA SER A 45 0.41 -20.22 7.81
C SER A 45 -0.60 -19.60 6.84
N PHE A 46 -0.25 -18.49 6.17
CA PHE A 46 -1.19 -17.77 5.29
C PHE A 46 -0.67 -17.51 3.87
N SER A 47 0.61 -17.71 3.61
CA SER A 47 1.23 -17.43 2.31
C SER A 47 1.53 -18.71 1.52
N VAL A 48 2.11 -18.52 0.32
CA VAL A 48 2.63 -19.63 -0.51
C VAL A 48 4.07 -20.03 -0.15
N PHE A 49 4.69 -19.32 0.81
CA PHE A 49 6.07 -19.57 1.21
C PHE A 49 6.12 -20.53 2.40
N ASN A 50 6.73 -21.69 2.17
CA ASN A 50 6.99 -22.69 3.19
C ASN A 50 8.51 -22.85 3.36
N ASN A 51 8.99 -22.90 4.59
CA ASN A 51 10.41 -23.17 4.91
C ASN A 51 11.41 -22.24 4.21
N VAL A 52 11.24 -20.93 4.37
CA VAL A 52 12.16 -19.94 3.80
C VAL A 52 13.48 -19.89 4.57
N ASP A 53 14.58 -19.75 3.85
CA ASP A 53 15.91 -19.49 4.41
C ASP A 53 16.13 -17.97 4.45
N LEU A 54 16.21 -17.42 5.67
CA LEU A 54 16.37 -15.98 5.87
C LEU A 54 17.70 -15.44 5.33
N ALA A 55 18.79 -16.24 5.41
CA ALA A 55 20.09 -15.83 4.88
C ALA A 55 20.06 -15.80 3.33
N GLN A 56 19.37 -16.75 2.73
CA GLN A 56 19.13 -16.74 1.30
C GLN A 56 18.27 -15.54 0.87
N LEU A 57 17.18 -15.26 1.59
CA LEU A 57 16.29 -14.13 1.28
C LEU A 57 16.98 -12.76 1.45
N ALA A 58 17.97 -12.66 2.33
CA ALA A 58 18.75 -11.42 2.52
C ALA A 58 19.69 -11.14 1.34
N ASN A 59 20.21 -12.18 0.68
CA ASN A 59 21.29 -12.07 -0.32
C ASN A 59 20.84 -12.39 -1.75
N ALA A 60 19.76 -13.14 -1.92
CA ALA A 60 19.29 -13.54 -3.24
C ALA A 60 18.43 -12.45 -3.91
N ASP A 61 18.29 -12.56 -5.22
CA ASP A 61 17.32 -11.77 -5.97
C ASP A 61 15.87 -12.12 -5.57
N VAL A 62 15.01 -11.14 -5.72
CA VAL A 62 13.58 -11.26 -5.41
C VAL A 62 12.92 -12.22 -6.39
N LYS A 63 12.21 -13.21 -5.86
CA LYS A 63 11.50 -14.23 -6.64
C LYS A 63 10.00 -14.22 -6.26
N PRO A 64 9.19 -13.36 -6.88
CA PRO A 64 7.75 -13.44 -6.68
C PRO A 64 7.20 -14.76 -7.22
N MET A 65 6.17 -15.23 -6.56
CA MET A 65 5.47 -16.46 -6.91
C MET A 65 4.00 -16.16 -7.18
N ARG A 66 3.38 -16.97 -8.02
CA ARG A 66 1.93 -16.97 -8.17
C ARG A 66 1.29 -17.24 -6.81
N GLY A 67 0.31 -16.43 -6.43
CA GLY A 67 -0.52 -16.70 -5.26
C GLY A 67 -1.48 -17.87 -5.50
N PRO A 68 -2.30 -18.24 -4.49
CA PRO A 68 -3.33 -19.23 -4.69
C PRO A 68 -4.28 -18.85 -5.82
N ALA A 69 -4.77 -19.87 -6.56
CA ALA A 69 -5.72 -19.67 -7.63
C ALA A 69 -6.97 -18.93 -7.14
N MET A 70 -7.49 -18.06 -8.00
CA MET A 70 -8.73 -17.31 -7.76
C MET A 70 -9.80 -17.77 -8.75
N ASN A 71 -11.05 -17.85 -8.30
CA ASN A 71 -12.16 -18.37 -9.10
C ASN A 71 -12.64 -17.35 -10.13
N ASN A 72 -12.61 -16.07 -9.77
CA ASN A 72 -13.03 -15.01 -10.69
C ASN A 72 -11.95 -14.76 -11.76
N ALA A 73 -12.33 -14.90 -13.02
CA ALA A 73 -11.40 -14.71 -14.14
C ALA A 73 -10.74 -13.32 -14.22
N ARG A 74 -11.36 -12.29 -13.61
CA ARG A 74 -10.78 -10.94 -13.52
C ARG A 74 -9.66 -10.82 -12.48
N PHE A 75 -9.44 -11.84 -11.63
CA PHE A 75 -8.57 -11.74 -10.48
C PHE A 75 -7.23 -12.43 -10.70
N GLN A 76 -6.18 -11.79 -10.21
CA GLN A 76 -4.83 -12.36 -10.12
C GLN A 76 -4.24 -12.12 -8.73
N SER A 77 -3.34 -13.02 -8.33
CA SER A 77 -2.62 -12.93 -7.07
C SER A 77 -1.14 -13.28 -7.28
N VAL A 78 -0.27 -12.43 -6.73
CA VAL A 78 1.19 -12.65 -6.68
C VAL A 78 1.66 -12.41 -5.26
N GLN A 79 2.61 -13.21 -4.81
CA GLN A 79 3.22 -13.05 -3.49
C GLN A 79 4.73 -13.02 -3.61
N THR A 80 5.39 -12.27 -2.75
CA THR A 80 6.84 -12.26 -2.64
C THR A 80 7.26 -12.10 -1.18
N CYS A 81 8.46 -12.56 -0.85
CA CYS A 81 9.08 -12.26 0.43
C CYS A 81 10.58 -12.00 0.26
N TRP A 82 11.12 -11.18 1.14
CA TRP A 82 12.55 -10.87 1.18
C TRP A 82 12.95 -10.45 2.59
N VAL A 83 14.23 -10.34 2.83
CA VAL A 83 14.77 -9.74 4.05
C VAL A 83 15.37 -8.38 3.72
N SER A 84 14.98 -7.36 4.50
CA SER A 84 15.59 -6.04 4.48
C SER A 84 16.45 -5.81 5.73
N PRO A 85 17.58 -5.11 5.63
CA PRO A 85 18.33 -4.68 6.81
C PRO A 85 17.52 -3.67 7.62
N GLY A 86 17.73 -3.64 8.93
CA GLY A 86 17.10 -2.71 9.87
C GLY A 86 15.85 -3.26 10.55
N ALA A 87 15.37 -2.49 11.52
CA ALA A 87 14.20 -2.84 12.32
C ALA A 87 12.89 -2.67 11.52
N PRO A 88 11.82 -3.42 11.83
CA PRO A 88 10.54 -3.35 11.10
C PRO A 88 9.95 -1.96 10.99
N ALA A 89 10.08 -1.11 12.01
CA ALA A 89 9.58 0.26 11.95
C ALA A 89 10.32 1.12 10.91
N GLN A 90 11.63 0.90 10.73
CA GLN A 90 12.43 1.60 9.71
C GLN A 90 12.03 1.13 8.30
N VAL A 91 11.87 -0.19 8.11
CA VAL A 91 11.43 -0.77 6.83
C VAL A 91 10.01 -0.33 6.49
N ALA A 92 9.09 -0.31 7.47
CA ALA A 92 7.73 0.18 7.27
C ALA A 92 7.71 1.67 6.87
N SER A 93 8.55 2.50 7.49
CA SER A 93 8.69 3.91 7.11
C SER A 93 9.24 4.06 5.68
N ALA A 94 10.23 3.26 5.31
CA ALA A 94 10.79 3.26 3.96
C ALA A 94 9.76 2.81 2.91
N LEU A 95 8.96 1.78 3.18
CA LEU A 95 7.86 1.34 2.29
C LEU A 95 6.84 2.45 2.06
N ARG A 96 6.43 3.15 3.12
CA ARG A 96 5.45 4.24 3.03
C ARG A 96 5.98 5.50 2.36
N SER A 97 7.30 5.72 2.38
CA SER A 97 7.95 6.85 1.71
C SER A 97 8.51 6.52 0.33
N PHE A 98 8.36 5.27 -0.11
CA PHE A 98 8.82 4.85 -1.44
C PHE A 98 8.07 5.61 -2.53
N ASN A 99 8.83 6.22 -3.45
CA ASN A 99 8.25 6.94 -4.57
C ASN A 99 8.57 6.20 -5.88
N PRO A 100 7.61 5.45 -6.44
CA PRO A 100 7.82 4.66 -7.65
C PRO A 100 8.12 5.51 -8.89
N ALA A 101 7.74 6.79 -8.91
CA ALA A 101 8.01 7.68 -10.05
C ALA A 101 9.50 8.02 -10.22
N ARG A 102 10.36 7.68 -9.25
CA ARG A 102 11.82 7.80 -9.38
C ARG A 102 12.45 6.68 -10.21
N HIS A 103 11.69 5.65 -10.53
CA HIS A 103 12.13 4.43 -11.19
C HIS A 103 11.38 4.26 -12.52
N SER A 104 12.02 4.65 -13.63
CA SER A 104 11.39 4.65 -14.97
C SER A 104 10.88 3.27 -15.40
N GLU A 105 11.51 2.20 -14.93
CA GLU A 105 11.10 0.81 -15.20
C GLU A 105 9.75 0.43 -14.57
N LEU A 106 9.26 1.21 -13.58
CA LEU A 106 7.97 0.98 -12.94
C LEU A 106 6.80 1.64 -13.68
N LYS A 107 7.10 2.44 -14.71
CA LYS A 107 6.07 3.08 -15.55
C LYS A 107 5.11 4.00 -14.76
N VAL A 108 5.56 4.53 -13.62
CA VAL A 108 4.84 5.55 -12.86
C VAL A 108 5.38 6.91 -13.26
N LEU A 109 4.57 7.69 -14.00
CA LEU A 109 4.96 9.00 -14.51
C LEU A 109 4.87 10.10 -13.44
N LEU A 110 3.97 9.91 -12.49
CA LEU A 110 3.73 10.81 -11.37
C LEU A 110 3.21 10.02 -10.17
N HIS A 111 3.74 10.32 -8.99
CA HIS A 111 3.23 9.84 -7.70
C HIS A 111 3.14 11.02 -6.74
N THR A 112 1.97 11.20 -6.12
CA THR A 112 1.71 12.31 -5.20
C THR A 112 0.92 11.83 -4.00
N ASN A 113 1.43 12.11 -2.80
CA ASN A 113 0.72 11.87 -1.56
C ASN A 113 -0.37 12.93 -1.33
N GLY A 114 -1.49 12.51 -0.76
CA GLY A 114 -2.64 13.35 -0.52
C GLY A 114 -3.59 13.49 -1.71
N SER A 115 -4.55 14.40 -1.57
CA SER A 115 -5.61 14.66 -2.54
C SER A 115 -5.49 16.03 -3.23
N ASN A 116 -4.26 16.52 -3.38
CA ASN A 116 -4.00 17.73 -4.15
C ASN A 116 -3.75 17.38 -5.62
N PHE A 117 -4.69 17.74 -6.49
CA PHE A 117 -4.68 17.44 -7.92
C PHE A 117 -4.20 18.60 -8.80
N SER A 118 -3.55 19.61 -8.23
CA SER A 118 -3.08 20.81 -8.98
C SER A 118 -2.09 20.46 -10.11
N GLN A 119 -1.31 19.39 -9.95
CA GLN A 119 -0.34 18.93 -10.94
C GLN A 119 -0.99 18.45 -12.26
N LEU A 120 -2.30 18.18 -12.28
CA LEU A 120 -3.05 17.86 -13.53
C LEU A 120 -2.96 19.00 -14.57
N GLY A 121 -2.72 20.24 -14.14
CA GLY A 121 -2.52 21.38 -15.03
C GLY A 121 -1.14 21.47 -15.68
N SER A 122 -0.18 20.66 -15.23
CA SER A 122 1.23 20.70 -15.64
C SER A 122 1.82 19.32 -15.89
N LEU A 123 1.02 18.39 -16.38
CA LEU A 123 1.50 17.05 -16.72
C LEU A 123 2.53 17.12 -17.85
N PRO A 124 3.49 16.17 -17.89
CA PRO A 124 4.49 16.11 -18.94
C PRO A 124 3.83 15.87 -20.31
N ASN A 125 4.41 16.47 -21.36
CA ASN A 125 3.95 16.21 -22.71
C ASN A 125 4.62 14.94 -23.25
N ASN A 126 3.91 13.81 -23.18
CA ASN A 126 4.37 12.49 -23.63
C ASN A 126 3.19 11.66 -24.14
N GLY A 127 3.48 10.55 -24.83
CA GLY A 127 2.46 9.71 -25.45
C GLY A 127 1.32 9.27 -24.52
N PRO A 128 1.60 8.75 -23.30
CA PRO A 128 0.56 8.38 -22.35
C PRO A 128 -0.35 9.55 -21.95
N VAL A 129 0.21 10.74 -21.71
CA VAL A 129 -0.56 11.94 -21.34
C VAL A 129 -1.39 12.43 -22.52
N GLU A 130 -0.82 12.47 -23.72
CA GLU A 130 -1.53 12.83 -24.95
C GLU A 130 -2.71 11.87 -25.21
N TRP A 131 -2.49 10.57 -25.02
CA TRP A 131 -3.57 9.58 -25.12
C TRP A 131 -4.70 9.92 -24.14
N LEU A 132 -4.38 10.14 -22.86
CA LEU A 132 -5.38 10.44 -21.82
C LEU A 132 -6.15 11.74 -22.13
N GLN A 133 -5.46 12.79 -22.62
CA GLN A 133 -6.08 14.04 -23.04
C GLN A 133 -7.05 13.83 -24.19
N ASN A 134 -6.63 13.09 -25.22
CA ASN A 134 -7.45 12.77 -26.38
C ASN A 134 -8.66 11.89 -26.01
N ALA A 135 -8.45 10.84 -25.20
CA ALA A 135 -9.50 9.97 -24.70
C ALA A 135 -10.55 10.77 -23.88
N THR A 136 -10.09 11.73 -23.07
CA THR A 136 -10.97 12.62 -22.29
C THR A 136 -11.79 13.54 -23.22
N ALA A 137 -11.13 14.17 -24.20
CA ALA A 137 -11.79 15.09 -25.14
C ALA A 137 -12.85 14.36 -26.00
N GLN A 138 -12.56 13.13 -26.41
CA GLN A 138 -13.44 12.27 -27.22
C GLN A 138 -14.48 11.52 -26.39
N LYS A 139 -14.45 11.63 -25.05
CA LYS A 139 -15.29 10.85 -24.14
C LYS A 139 -15.22 9.36 -24.42
N SER A 140 -13.98 8.85 -24.58
CA SER A 140 -13.72 7.46 -24.93
C SER A 140 -14.39 6.50 -23.94
N ASN A 141 -14.94 5.42 -24.44
CA ASN A 141 -15.49 4.33 -23.64
C ASN A 141 -14.40 3.48 -22.96
N GLU A 142 -13.14 3.69 -23.27
CA GLU A 142 -12.01 3.08 -22.54
C GLU A 142 -11.78 3.72 -21.17
N LEU A 143 -12.32 4.95 -20.95
CA LEU A 143 -12.23 5.61 -19.65
C LEU A 143 -13.21 5.01 -18.65
N GLN A 144 -12.75 4.62 -17.50
CA GLN A 144 -13.56 4.08 -16.41
C GLN A 144 -14.20 5.21 -15.60
N LEU A 145 -15.39 5.60 -15.99
CA LEU A 145 -16.17 6.70 -15.42
C LEU A 145 -17.56 6.22 -15.00
N SER A 146 -18.18 6.87 -14.02
CA SER A 146 -19.61 6.73 -13.80
C SER A 146 -20.41 7.46 -14.87
N LYS A 147 -21.72 7.20 -14.97
CA LYS A 147 -22.60 7.91 -15.90
C LYS A 147 -22.58 9.42 -15.68
N GLU A 148 -22.56 9.84 -14.42
CA GLU A 148 -22.55 11.23 -13.99
C GLU A 148 -21.22 11.91 -14.33
N GLU A 149 -20.10 11.18 -14.19
CA GLU A 149 -18.78 11.67 -14.57
C GLU A 149 -18.64 11.79 -16.08
N ALA A 150 -19.05 10.79 -16.86
CA ALA A 150 -19.01 10.79 -18.32
C ALA A 150 -19.89 11.88 -18.96
N ALA A 151 -20.96 12.28 -18.28
CA ALA A 151 -21.85 13.35 -18.73
C ALA A 151 -21.23 14.76 -18.62
N LYS A 152 -20.20 14.93 -17.78
CA LYS A 152 -19.56 16.23 -17.54
C LYS A 152 -18.74 16.67 -18.76
N THR A 153 -18.68 17.99 -18.95
CA THR A 153 -17.80 18.63 -19.95
C THR A 153 -17.05 19.76 -19.26
N ALA A 154 -15.72 19.68 -19.29
CA ALA A 154 -14.83 20.68 -18.71
C ALA A 154 -13.44 20.54 -19.37
N PRO A 155 -12.56 21.57 -19.30
CA PRO A 155 -11.16 21.43 -19.65
C PRO A 155 -10.50 20.27 -18.89
N PHE A 156 -9.53 19.61 -19.50
CA PHE A 156 -8.90 18.37 -19.00
C PHE A 156 -8.56 18.39 -17.50
N ALA A 157 -7.78 19.36 -17.05
CA ALA A 157 -7.37 19.45 -15.66
C ALA A 157 -8.54 19.66 -14.69
N GLN A 158 -9.52 20.48 -15.07
CA GLN A 158 -10.73 20.71 -14.27
C GLN A 158 -11.62 19.47 -14.22
N PHE A 159 -11.78 18.77 -15.34
CA PHE A 159 -12.53 17.53 -15.42
C PHE A 159 -11.97 16.49 -14.45
N TRP A 160 -10.68 16.17 -14.59
CA TRP A 160 -10.05 15.14 -13.77
C TRP A 160 -9.90 15.55 -12.30
N SER A 161 -9.61 16.81 -12.02
CA SER A 161 -9.63 17.31 -10.64
C SER A 161 -11.00 17.11 -9.98
N GLY A 162 -12.08 17.38 -10.70
CA GLY A 162 -13.44 17.17 -10.22
C GLY A 162 -13.78 15.69 -9.99
N VAL A 163 -13.39 14.81 -10.92
CA VAL A 163 -13.57 13.35 -10.80
C VAL A 163 -12.77 12.81 -9.60
N LEU A 164 -11.48 13.09 -9.55
CA LEU A 164 -10.60 12.57 -8.50
C LEU A 164 -11.00 13.10 -7.10
N THR A 165 -11.41 14.37 -6.99
CA THR A 165 -11.91 14.94 -5.72
C THR A 165 -13.17 14.24 -5.25
N ALA A 166 -14.13 13.99 -6.13
CA ALA A 166 -15.37 13.29 -5.76
C ALA A 166 -15.10 11.86 -5.31
N ARG A 167 -14.24 11.14 -6.04
CA ARG A 167 -13.85 9.77 -5.72
C ARG A 167 -13.00 9.68 -4.44
N ALA A 168 -12.07 10.59 -4.23
CA ALA A 168 -11.30 10.69 -2.98
C ALA A 168 -12.22 10.92 -1.77
N SER A 169 -13.24 11.75 -1.93
CA SER A 169 -14.24 12.03 -0.87
C SER A 169 -15.11 10.81 -0.58
N ALA A 170 -15.46 10.00 -1.58
CA ALA A 170 -16.26 8.79 -1.42
C ALA A 170 -15.50 7.69 -0.65
N GLY A 171 -14.17 7.69 -0.69
CA GLY A 171 -13.32 6.71 -0.02
C GLY A 171 -13.38 5.32 -0.66
N VAL A 172 -12.67 4.36 -0.07
CA VAL A 172 -12.41 3.04 -0.67
C VAL A 172 -13.69 2.30 -1.08
N PHE A 173 -14.67 2.25 -0.20
CA PHE A 173 -15.88 1.45 -0.40
C PHE A 173 -17.08 2.24 -0.97
N GLY A 174 -17.01 3.57 -0.95
CA GLY A 174 -18.09 4.46 -1.43
C GLY A 174 -18.02 4.82 -2.92
N GLN A 175 -17.15 4.14 -3.69
CA GLN A 175 -16.92 4.46 -5.09
C GLN A 175 -18.16 4.26 -5.96
N PRO A 176 -18.51 5.24 -6.82
CA PRO A 176 -19.54 5.02 -7.83
C PRO A 176 -19.07 3.95 -8.84
N PRO A 177 -20.01 3.20 -9.43
CA PRO A 177 -19.65 2.16 -10.40
C PRO A 177 -19.05 2.74 -11.67
N TYR A 178 -18.16 1.98 -12.30
CA TYR A 178 -17.82 2.19 -13.71
C TYR A 178 -19.01 1.81 -14.58
N SER A 179 -19.40 2.67 -15.49
CA SER A 179 -20.65 2.51 -16.27
C SER A 179 -20.45 2.60 -17.78
N ASN A 180 -19.19 2.61 -18.21
CA ASN A 180 -18.80 2.66 -19.61
C ASN A 180 -18.72 1.27 -20.28
N SER A 181 -18.88 0.19 -19.51
CA SER A 181 -18.92 -1.19 -19.99
C SER A 181 -20.32 -1.79 -19.83
N SER A 182 -20.56 -2.93 -20.49
CA SER A 182 -21.81 -3.71 -20.34
C SER A 182 -22.08 -4.17 -18.91
N ASN A 183 -21.03 -4.25 -18.10
CA ASN A 183 -21.08 -4.64 -16.69
C ASN A 183 -20.78 -3.44 -15.79
N SER A 184 -21.68 -3.16 -14.86
CA SER A 184 -21.45 -2.15 -13.82
C SER A 184 -20.50 -2.72 -12.76
N ILE A 185 -19.26 -2.24 -12.72
CA ILE A 185 -18.24 -2.66 -11.76
C ILE A 185 -18.12 -1.62 -10.66
N ARG A 186 -18.26 -2.06 -9.40
CA ARG A 186 -18.01 -1.24 -8.20
C ARG A 186 -16.64 -1.57 -7.61
N PRO A 187 -15.69 -0.63 -7.60
CA PRO A 187 -14.34 -0.92 -7.07
C PRO A 187 -14.33 -1.46 -5.63
N GLY A 188 -15.21 -0.96 -4.77
CA GLY A 188 -15.33 -1.44 -3.39
C GLY A 188 -15.77 -2.92 -3.31
N ASP A 189 -16.65 -3.36 -4.21
CA ASP A 189 -17.07 -4.76 -4.29
C ASP A 189 -15.95 -5.65 -4.84
N GLU A 190 -15.15 -5.14 -5.79
CA GLU A 190 -13.97 -5.85 -6.31
C GLU A 190 -12.93 -6.06 -5.20
N ILE A 191 -12.65 -5.04 -4.38
CA ILE A 191 -11.73 -5.14 -3.23
C ILE A 191 -12.21 -6.20 -2.24
N ASN A 192 -13.49 -6.17 -1.88
CA ASN A 192 -14.07 -7.17 -0.98
C ASN A 192 -14.00 -8.58 -1.56
N SER A 193 -14.23 -8.73 -2.85
CA SER A 193 -14.19 -10.01 -3.57
C SER A 193 -12.77 -10.56 -3.67
N LEU A 194 -11.79 -9.72 -4.01
CA LEU A 194 -10.35 -10.07 -4.01
C LEU A 194 -9.92 -10.68 -2.68
N LEU A 195 -10.26 -10.00 -1.57
CA LEU A 195 -9.93 -10.50 -0.23
C LEU A 195 -10.70 -11.76 0.13
N SER A 196 -11.95 -11.89 -0.33
CA SER A 196 -12.80 -13.05 0.00
C SER A 196 -12.33 -14.32 -0.68
N GLU A 197 -11.72 -14.23 -1.86
CA GLU A 197 -11.12 -15.37 -2.54
C GLU A 197 -9.76 -15.79 -1.95
N GLN A 198 -9.22 -15.00 -1.00
CA GLN A 198 -7.97 -15.29 -0.29
C GLN A 198 -8.22 -15.39 1.23
N PRO A 199 -8.92 -16.44 1.72
CA PRO A 199 -9.43 -16.47 3.09
C PRO A 199 -8.34 -16.46 4.16
N ARG A 200 -7.16 -17.03 3.90
CA ARG A 200 -6.02 -16.99 4.84
C ARG A 200 -5.46 -15.56 4.94
N ILE A 201 -5.28 -14.88 3.82
CA ILE A 201 -4.85 -13.47 3.76
C ILE A 201 -5.90 -12.59 4.41
N LYS A 202 -7.19 -12.78 4.09
CA LYS A 202 -8.30 -12.04 4.69
C LYS A 202 -8.33 -12.19 6.22
N LYS A 203 -8.05 -13.38 6.74
CA LYS A 203 -7.95 -13.62 8.19
C LYS A 203 -6.77 -12.89 8.81
N GLN A 204 -5.58 -12.92 8.16
CA GLN A 204 -4.35 -12.28 8.65
C GLN A 204 -4.49 -10.75 8.68
N PHE A 205 -5.11 -10.16 7.66
CA PHE A 205 -5.23 -8.71 7.48
C PHE A 205 -6.60 -8.14 7.84
N GLY A 206 -7.43 -8.91 8.55
CA GLY A 206 -8.78 -8.50 8.89
C GLY A 206 -8.85 -7.16 9.61
N GLY A 207 -9.66 -6.23 9.06
CA GLY A 207 -9.91 -4.92 9.64
C GLY A 207 -8.76 -3.91 9.48
N ILE A 208 -7.77 -4.15 8.62
CA ILE A 208 -6.75 -3.13 8.29
C ILE A 208 -7.30 -2.09 7.32
N ILE A 209 -8.06 -2.53 6.30
CA ILE A 209 -8.61 -1.62 5.28
C ILE A 209 -9.86 -0.96 5.82
N GLY A 210 -9.79 0.35 6.01
CA GLY A 210 -10.92 1.19 6.42
C GLY A 210 -11.55 1.93 5.23
N SER A 211 -12.50 2.81 5.53
CA SER A 211 -13.14 3.65 4.50
C SER A 211 -12.23 4.77 4.00
N LYS A 212 -11.31 5.24 4.84
CA LYS A 212 -10.35 6.31 4.54
C LYS A 212 -9.00 5.98 5.16
N GLY A 213 -7.93 6.11 4.37
CA GLY A 213 -6.53 6.00 4.75
C GLY A 213 -5.73 7.23 4.31
N GLU A 214 -4.40 7.14 4.37
CA GLU A 214 -3.49 8.12 3.79
C GLU A 214 -3.63 8.05 2.27
N GLN A 215 -4.20 9.09 1.65
CA GLN A 215 -4.49 9.08 0.22
C GLN A 215 -3.24 9.36 -0.61
N TYR A 216 -3.19 8.78 -1.79
CA TYR A 216 -2.25 9.10 -2.86
C TYR A 216 -2.92 8.98 -4.22
N TRP A 217 -2.31 9.59 -5.22
CA TRP A 217 -2.72 9.42 -6.61
C TRP A 217 -1.52 9.33 -7.53
N GLU A 218 -1.70 8.68 -8.65
CA GLU A 218 -0.65 8.42 -9.60
C GLU A 218 -1.14 8.63 -11.03
N LEU A 219 -0.18 8.89 -11.91
CA LEU A 219 -0.33 8.77 -13.34
C LEU A 219 0.59 7.64 -13.82
N LEU A 220 0.00 6.60 -14.35
CA LEU A 220 0.71 5.42 -14.85
C LEU A 220 0.81 5.46 -16.38
N ASP A 221 1.86 4.85 -16.93
CA ASP A 221 1.95 4.43 -18.33
C ASP A 221 1.56 2.94 -18.41
N VAL A 222 0.37 2.66 -18.89
CA VAL A 222 -0.13 1.29 -19.12
C VAL A 222 -0.24 1.11 -20.63
N ASP A 223 0.67 0.40 -21.23
CA ASP A 223 0.73 0.16 -22.69
C ASP A 223 0.59 1.44 -23.53
N ASN A 224 1.36 2.47 -23.16
CA ASN A 224 1.35 3.81 -23.76
C ASN A 224 0.01 4.56 -23.58
N LYS A 225 -0.82 4.13 -22.65
CA LYS A 225 -2.04 4.84 -22.21
C LYS A 225 -1.80 5.45 -20.83
N GLY A 226 -2.12 6.72 -20.68
CA GLY A 226 -2.09 7.40 -19.38
C GLY A 226 -3.27 6.99 -18.52
N VAL A 227 -3.00 6.43 -17.36
CA VAL A 227 -4.02 5.98 -16.41
C VAL A 227 -3.86 6.73 -15.09
N LEU A 228 -4.88 7.51 -14.73
CA LEU A 228 -4.97 8.16 -13.42
C LEU A 228 -5.51 7.18 -12.41
N THR A 229 -4.88 7.13 -11.23
CA THR A 229 -5.31 6.25 -10.15
C THR A 229 -5.46 7.00 -8.84
N LEU A 230 -6.32 6.47 -7.96
CA LEU A 230 -6.42 6.87 -6.55
C LEU A 230 -6.22 5.66 -5.67
N GLY A 231 -5.40 5.85 -4.65
CA GLY A 231 -5.17 4.86 -3.63
C GLY A 231 -5.27 5.41 -2.22
N SER A 232 -5.31 4.49 -1.26
CA SER A 232 -5.19 4.79 0.16
C SER A 232 -4.28 3.78 0.82
N SER A 233 -3.35 4.26 1.65
CA SER A 233 -2.49 3.44 2.48
C SER A 233 -3.04 3.37 3.90
N PHE A 234 -3.02 2.17 4.47
CA PHE A 234 -3.44 1.87 5.83
C PHE A 234 -2.31 1.17 6.57
N ASN A 235 -2.17 1.44 7.85
CA ASN A 235 -1.21 0.74 8.67
C ASN A 235 -1.81 0.29 10.01
N LYS A 236 -1.39 -0.88 10.49
CA LYS A 236 -1.79 -1.44 11.78
C LYS A 236 -0.66 -2.28 12.35
N GLY A 237 0.09 -1.72 13.28
CA GLY A 237 1.28 -2.39 13.82
C GLY A 237 2.34 -2.63 12.74
N MET A 238 2.65 -3.89 12.47
CA MET A 238 3.63 -4.31 11.44
C MET A 238 2.97 -4.71 10.12
N GLN A 239 1.73 -4.28 9.88
CA GLN A 239 0.98 -4.51 8.65
C GLN A 239 0.78 -3.19 7.91
N ILE A 240 0.89 -3.24 6.58
CA ILE A 240 0.55 -2.14 5.68
C ILE A 240 -0.39 -2.71 4.61
N ALA A 241 -1.38 -1.92 4.22
CA ALA A 241 -2.25 -2.22 3.08
C ALA A 241 -2.34 -0.98 2.19
N ASP A 242 -1.96 -1.12 0.93
CA ASP A 242 -2.14 -0.11 -0.10
C ASP A 242 -3.27 -0.57 -1.01
N VAL A 243 -4.30 0.25 -1.12
CA VAL A 243 -5.52 -0.08 -1.86
C VAL A 243 -5.71 0.93 -2.98
N LEU A 244 -5.56 0.47 -4.21
CA LEU A 244 -5.96 1.21 -5.39
C LEU A 244 -7.45 0.98 -5.60
N TYR A 245 -8.25 2.01 -5.32
CA TYR A 245 -9.72 1.95 -5.34
C TYR A 245 -10.34 2.71 -6.52
N TYR A 246 -9.55 3.36 -7.33
CA TYR A 246 -9.95 3.96 -8.59
C TYR A 246 -8.82 3.91 -9.60
N ALA A 247 -9.15 3.56 -10.83
CA ALA A 247 -8.30 3.75 -12.00
C ALA A 247 -9.14 4.27 -13.16
N SER A 248 -8.60 5.19 -13.95
CA SER A 248 -9.28 5.72 -15.13
C SER A 248 -9.29 4.75 -16.32
N GLY A 249 -8.60 3.62 -16.21
CA GLY A 249 -8.51 2.55 -17.22
C GLY A 249 -7.68 1.36 -16.73
N GLY A 250 -7.70 0.26 -17.45
CA GLY A 250 -6.86 -0.93 -17.22
C GLY A 250 -7.29 -1.78 -16.02
N TYR A 251 -7.28 -1.22 -14.82
CA TYR A 251 -7.55 -1.95 -13.58
C TYR A 251 -8.89 -1.53 -12.97
N TYR A 252 -9.60 -2.47 -12.32
CA TYR A 252 -10.78 -2.14 -11.52
C TYR A 252 -10.44 -1.80 -10.09
N ALA A 253 -9.54 -2.58 -9.48
CA ALA A 253 -9.02 -2.37 -8.15
C ALA A 253 -7.73 -3.17 -7.96
N ALA A 254 -6.89 -2.75 -7.02
CA ALA A 254 -5.77 -3.55 -6.54
C ALA A 254 -5.59 -3.41 -5.03
N VAL A 255 -5.08 -4.45 -4.40
CA VAL A 255 -4.73 -4.48 -2.99
C VAL A 255 -3.32 -5.02 -2.85
N THR A 256 -2.40 -4.22 -2.32
CA THR A 256 -1.06 -4.65 -1.95
C THR A 256 -0.95 -4.69 -0.43
N LEU A 257 -0.57 -5.83 0.11
CA LEU A 257 -0.49 -6.08 1.54
C LEU A 257 0.95 -6.38 1.93
N TYR A 258 1.38 -5.83 3.07
CA TYR A 258 2.69 -6.13 3.65
C TYR A 258 2.55 -6.60 5.08
N GLN A 259 3.30 -7.63 5.43
CA GLN A 259 3.52 -8.06 6.81
C GLN A 259 5.02 -8.04 7.09
N LEU A 260 5.39 -7.44 8.21
CA LEU A 260 6.78 -7.28 8.61
C LEU A 260 7.03 -7.99 9.94
N TRP A 261 8.19 -8.67 10.04
CA TRP A 261 8.62 -9.32 11.28
C TRP A 261 10.07 -9.00 11.58
N PRO A 262 10.42 -8.75 12.85
CA PRO A 262 11.82 -8.68 13.27
C PRO A 262 12.45 -10.06 13.14
N VAL A 263 13.63 -10.10 12.51
CA VAL A 263 14.46 -11.31 12.39
C VAL A 263 15.92 -10.96 12.63
N ASP A 264 16.73 -11.96 12.94
CA ASP A 264 18.18 -11.84 12.95
C ASP A 264 18.76 -12.62 11.77
N VAL A 265 19.69 -12.00 11.04
CA VAL A 265 20.41 -12.66 9.95
C VAL A 265 21.89 -12.43 10.13
N GLY A 266 22.60 -13.48 10.55
CA GLY A 266 24.05 -13.43 10.80
C GLY A 266 24.45 -12.44 11.90
N GLY A 267 23.66 -12.34 12.98
CA GLY A 267 23.88 -11.41 14.09
C GLY A 267 23.49 -9.96 13.80
N LYS A 268 22.74 -9.70 12.70
CA LYS A 268 22.28 -8.37 12.33
C LYS A 268 20.77 -8.27 12.39
N ALA A 269 20.29 -7.24 13.12
CA ALA A 269 18.88 -6.92 13.15
C ALA A 269 18.36 -6.63 11.72
N SER A 270 17.35 -7.38 11.31
CA SER A 270 16.78 -7.37 9.98
C SER A 270 15.26 -7.51 10.05
N THR A 271 14.60 -7.32 8.93
CA THR A 271 13.15 -7.47 8.80
C THR A 271 12.82 -8.46 7.71
N LEU A 272 12.11 -9.52 8.05
CA LEU A 272 11.43 -10.35 7.06
C LEU A 272 10.20 -9.59 6.59
N VAL A 273 10.07 -9.39 5.29
CA VAL A 273 8.93 -8.73 4.65
C VAL A 273 8.23 -9.73 3.76
N TRP A 274 6.93 -9.88 3.92
CA TRP A 274 6.05 -10.50 2.96
C TRP A 274 5.21 -9.42 2.28
N ARG A 275 5.01 -9.58 0.97
CA ARG A 275 4.11 -8.77 0.15
C ARG A 275 3.17 -9.67 -0.62
N GLY A 276 1.88 -9.34 -0.61
CA GLY A 276 0.86 -9.98 -1.44
C GLY A 276 0.14 -8.94 -2.28
N ASP A 277 0.11 -9.15 -3.59
CA ASP A 277 -0.58 -8.31 -4.55
C ASP A 277 -1.81 -9.05 -5.08
N LEU A 278 -2.96 -8.41 -4.97
CA LEU A 278 -4.25 -8.87 -5.48
C LEU A 278 -4.74 -7.83 -6.49
N LEU A 279 -5.08 -8.27 -7.69
CA LEU A 279 -5.46 -7.39 -8.79
C LEU A 279 -6.78 -7.81 -9.41
N SER A 280 -7.64 -6.84 -9.72
CA SER A 280 -8.83 -7.00 -10.56
C SER A 280 -8.72 -6.14 -11.81
N SER A 281 -8.88 -6.76 -12.98
CA SER A 281 -8.88 -6.10 -14.29
C SER A 281 -9.88 -6.76 -15.24
N GLY A 282 -10.57 -5.94 -16.04
CA GLY A 282 -11.49 -6.44 -17.07
C GLY A 282 -10.79 -7.24 -18.14
N GLU A 283 -9.59 -6.83 -18.53
CA GLU A 283 -8.78 -7.49 -19.56
C GLU A 283 -8.44 -8.94 -19.19
N LEU A 284 -8.25 -9.22 -17.90
CA LEU A 284 -7.95 -10.58 -17.44
C LEU A 284 -9.10 -11.57 -17.66
N ALA A 285 -10.35 -11.10 -17.70
CA ALA A 285 -11.52 -11.96 -17.84
C ALA A 285 -11.56 -12.69 -19.18
N ASP A 286 -11.02 -12.03 -20.20
CA ASP A 286 -11.07 -12.52 -21.59
C ASP A 286 -9.83 -13.37 -21.95
N LEU A 287 -8.82 -13.42 -21.06
CA LEU A 287 -7.60 -14.17 -21.29
C LEU A 287 -7.74 -15.63 -20.89
N HIS A 288 -7.32 -16.53 -21.78
CA HIS A 288 -7.35 -17.97 -21.56
C HIS A 288 -6.00 -18.65 -21.90
N GLY A 289 -5.75 -19.80 -21.31
CA GLY A 289 -4.59 -20.63 -21.65
C GLY A 289 -3.26 -19.87 -21.57
N VAL A 290 -2.55 -19.81 -22.69
CA VAL A 290 -1.20 -19.20 -22.78
C VAL A 290 -1.22 -17.70 -22.54
N GLU A 291 -2.25 -16.99 -22.99
CA GLU A 291 -2.39 -15.54 -22.77
C GLU A 291 -2.54 -15.22 -21.28
N ARG A 292 -3.36 -16.00 -20.58
CA ARG A 292 -3.51 -15.88 -19.13
C ARG A 292 -2.20 -16.10 -18.39
N LEU A 293 -1.43 -17.14 -18.78
CA LEU A 293 -0.10 -17.40 -18.22
C LEU A 293 0.88 -16.26 -18.54
N GLY A 294 0.76 -15.65 -19.71
CA GLY A 294 1.53 -14.47 -20.10
C GLY A 294 1.28 -13.28 -19.18
N ALA A 295 0.00 -12.94 -18.96
CA ALA A 295 -0.42 -11.85 -18.06
C ALA A 295 0.04 -12.08 -16.61
N GLU A 296 -0.08 -13.31 -16.10
CA GLU A 296 0.44 -13.66 -14.78
C GLU A 296 1.97 -13.52 -14.70
N SER A 297 2.68 -13.91 -15.72
CA SER A 297 4.14 -13.77 -15.79
C SER A 297 4.56 -12.29 -15.86
N ALA A 298 3.78 -11.45 -16.54
CA ALA A 298 4.00 -10.01 -16.58
C ALA A 298 3.84 -9.39 -15.17
N LEU A 299 2.76 -9.70 -14.46
CA LEU A 299 2.54 -9.22 -13.10
C LEU A 299 3.66 -9.66 -12.14
N ILE A 300 4.11 -10.92 -12.23
CA ILE A 300 5.25 -11.44 -11.46
C ILE A 300 6.51 -10.60 -11.71
N LYS A 301 6.80 -10.27 -12.98
CA LYS A 301 7.95 -9.44 -13.34
C LYS A 301 7.82 -8.01 -12.81
N ASP A 302 6.63 -7.43 -12.85
CA ASP A 302 6.42 -6.06 -12.39
C ASP A 302 6.49 -5.95 -10.86
N VAL A 303 5.97 -6.94 -10.12
CA VAL A 303 6.19 -7.05 -8.67
C VAL A 303 7.69 -7.19 -8.36
N ALA A 304 8.43 -8.02 -9.11
CA ALA A 304 9.87 -8.15 -8.92
C ALA A 304 10.61 -6.82 -9.15
N LYS A 305 10.28 -6.07 -10.22
CA LYS A 305 10.86 -4.74 -10.48
C LYS A 305 10.59 -3.78 -9.32
N SER A 306 9.33 -3.71 -8.85
CA SER A 306 8.94 -2.84 -7.75
C SER A 306 9.73 -3.15 -6.46
N VAL A 307 9.88 -4.42 -6.11
CA VAL A 307 10.64 -4.79 -4.90
C VAL A 307 12.15 -4.54 -5.07
N ARG A 308 12.71 -4.78 -6.27
CA ARG A 308 14.13 -4.44 -6.54
C ARG A 308 14.38 -2.94 -6.44
N ALA A 309 13.49 -2.11 -6.99
CA ALA A 309 13.57 -0.66 -6.90
C ALA A 309 13.53 -0.20 -5.43
N PHE A 310 12.58 -0.72 -4.65
CA PHE A 310 12.52 -0.47 -3.21
C PHE A 310 13.81 -0.91 -2.48
N ARG A 311 14.30 -2.11 -2.75
CA ARG A 311 15.55 -2.63 -2.13
C ARG A 311 16.75 -1.74 -2.49
N SER A 312 16.84 -1.26 -3.71
CA SER A 312 17.89 -0.32 -4.15
C SER A 312 17.86 0.97 -3.35
N ASP A 313 16.68 1.56 -3.15
CA ASP A 313 16.52 2.81 -2.39
C ASP A 313 16.79 2.61 -0.89
N SER A 314 16.48 1.45 -0.34
CA SER A 314 16.68 1.12 1.06
C SER A 314 18.10 0.62 1.41
N GLY A 315 19.02 0.60 0.42
CA GLY A 315 20.39 0.11 0.60
C GLY A 315 20.48 -1.41 0.78
N SER A 316 19.43 -2.15 0.43
CA SER A 316 19.41 -3.62 0.39
C SER A 316 19.92 -4.06 -0.98
N ARG A 317 20.95 -4.87 -1.05
CA ARG A 317 21.46 -5.44 -2.32
C ARG A 317 20.68 -6.68 -2.71
#